data_8cb3528d8d607971e69e156b6d9c437e
#
_entry.id   8cb3528d8d607971e69e156b6d9c437e
#
_cell.length_a   1.000
_cell.length_b   1.000
_cell.length_c   1.000
_cell.angle_alpha   90.00
_cell.angle_beta   90.00
_cell.angle_gamma   90.00
#
_symmetry.space_group_name_H-M   'P 1'
#
loop_
_entity.id
_entity.type
_entity.pdbx_description
1 polymer ?
#
loop_
_entity_poly.entity_id
_entity_poly.type
_entity_poly.pdbx_seq_one_letter_code
_entity_poly.pdbx_strand_id
1 'polypeptide(L)'
;MKQRITLEDLTGLTEYQRDRLNDLWDPQRYDVAAGFLCMDAENNKYDVFEFVVGHVNIRETRAGYHMTLINLEALRSIKEQEDSAEEEENAEEINFDEFNEDDFTFEYERPDIYNKSDCIPLLTIGQMFDILKKCGYGNGGFYADFNKERNEAGVGRDIEQFIDFGMDFMDEELCNALWEAVKDTL
;
A
#
# COMPACT_ATOMS: atom_id res chain seq x y z
N MET A 1 -13.13 -13.90 -5.66
CA MET A 1 -13.39 -12.96 -4.56
C MET A 1 -12.16 -12.11 -4.34
N LYS A 2 -12.29 -10.81 -4.59
CA LYS A 2 -11.23 -9.81 -4.40
C LYS A 2 -10.96 -9.62 -2.91
N GLN A 3 -9.69 -9.71 -2.48
CA GLN A 3 -9.30 -9.65 -1.06
C GLN A 3 -8.70 -8.30 -0.67
N ARG A 4 -8.28 -7.51 -1.67
CA ARG A 4 -7.68 -6.18 -1.50
C ARG A 4 -7.96 -5.32 -2.73
N ILE A 5 -7.83 -3.99 -2.56
CA ILE A 5 -7.85 -3.05 -3.67
C ILE A 5 -6.56 -3.17 -4.51
N THR A 6 -6.65 -2.74 -5.75
CA THR A 6 -5.56 -2.76 -6.74
C THR A 6 -5.13 -1.34 -7.10
N LEU A 7 -4.07 -1.21 -7.89
CA LEU A 7 -3.64 0.09 -8.42
C LEU A 7 -4.74 0.78 -9.23
N GLU A 8 -5.56 0.02 -9.94
CA GLU A 8 -6.67 0.57 -10.74
C GLU A 8 -7.70 1.28 -9.84
N ASP A 9 -7.97 0.73 -8.67
CA ASP A 9 -8.91 1.32 -7.70
C ASP A 9 -8.43 2.68 -7.17
N LEU A 10 -7.12 2.92 -7.19
CA LEU A 10 -6.51 4.18 -6.72
C LEU A 10 -6.57 5.30 -7.77
N THR A 11 -6.82 4.99 -9.04
CA THR A 11 -6.75 5.97 -10.14
C THR A 11 -7.75 7.12 -10.02
N GLY A 12 -8.88 6.88 -9.35
CA GLY A 12 -9.95 7.88 -9.17
C GLY A 12 -9.79 8.77 -7.92
N LEU A 13 -8.77 8.54 -7.09
CA LEU A 13 -8.57 9.31 -5.87
C LEU A 13 -8.01 10.71 -6.18
N THR A 14 -8.58 11.73 -5.54
CA THR A 14 -8.00 13.07 -5.49
C THR A 14 -6.72 13.07 -4.64
N GLU A 15 -5.86 14.08 -4.80
CA GLU A 15 -4.66 14.26 -3.98
C GLU A 15 -5.01 14.29 -2.48
N TYR A 16 -6.05 15.05 -2.10
CA TYR A 16 -6.55 15.10 -0.73
C TYR A 16 -6.93 13.72 -0.18
N GLN A 17 -7.65 12.92 -0.98
CA GLN A 17 -8.03 11.56 -0.56
C GLN A 17 -6.82 10.64 -0.41
N ARG A 18 -5.81 10.78 -1.26
CA ARG A 18 -4.55 10.02 -1.15
C ARG A 18 -3.81 10.36 0.13
N ASP A 19 -3.65 11.63 0.42
CA ASP A 19 -3.00 12.11 1.65
C ASP A 19 -3.76 11.61 2.88
N ARG A 20 -5.08 11.74 2.87
CA ARG A 20 -5.93 11.29 3.96
C ARG A 20 -5.86 9.77 4.17
N LEU A 21 -5.84 9.01 3.09
CA LEU A 21 -5.68 7.55 3.14
C LEU A 21 -4.32 7.16 3.71
N ASN A 22 -3.26 7.86 3.29
CA ASN A 22 -1.92 7.68 3.81
C ASN A 22 -1.86 7.97 5.33
N ASP A 23 -2.49 9.06 5.79
CA ASP A 23 -2.54 9.41 7.21
C ASP A 23 -3.25 8.35 8.06
N LEU A 24 -4.33 7.78 7.54
CA LEU A 24 -5.13 6.76 8.23
C LEU A 24 -4.46 5.38 8.24
N TRP A 25 -3.57 5.14 7.29
CA TRP A 25 -2.83 3.89 7.19
C TRP A 25 -1.72 3.81 8.23
N ASP A 26 -1.76 2.74 9.01
CA ASP A 26 -0.70 2.35 9.95
C ASP A 26 0.00 1.12 9.37
N PRO A 27 1.14 1.31 8.66
CA PRO A 27 1.77 0.23 7.91
C PRO A 27 2.29 -0.86 8.82
N GLN A 28 1.99 -2.10 8.45
CA GLN A 28 2.44 -3.30 9.12
C GLN A 28 3.29 -4.14 8.16
N ARG A 29 4.09 -5.02 8.75
CA ARG A 29 4.81 -6.03 7.96
C ARG A 29 3.82 -6.91 7.20
N TYR A 30 4.12 -7.16 5.93
CA TYR A 30 3.30 -7.88 4.95
C TYR A 30 2.12 -7.10 4.37
N ASP A 31 1.94 -5.83 4.73
CA ASP A 31 1.06 -4.96 3.96
C ASP A 31 1.57 -4.84 2.53
N VAL A 32 0.65 -4.62 1.61
CA VAL A 32 0.98 -4.30 0.23
C VAL A 32 0.75 -2.83 -0.01
N ALA A 33 1.71 -2.17 -0.63
CA ALA A 33 1.64 -0.76 -0.94
C ALA A 33 2.09 -0.48 -2.37
N ALA A 34 1.64 0.64 -2.89
CA ALA A 34 2.10 1.25 -4.12
C ALA A 34 3.07 2.38 -3.79
N GLY A 35 4.32 2.29 -4.24
CA GLY A 35 5.30 3.36 -4.16
C GLY A 35 5.31 4.16 -5.47
N PHE A 36 5.37 5.49 -5.35
CA PHE A 36 5.43 6.40 -6.49
C PHE A 36 6.87 6.92 -6.63
N LEU A 37 7.52 6.57 -7.72
CA LEU A 37 8.86 7.03 -8.04
C LEU A 37 8.78 8.10 -9.13
N CYS A 38 9.28 9.31 -8.81
CA CYS A 38 9.35 10.39 -9.79
C CYS A 38 10.45 10.10 -10.81
N MET A 39 10.06 9.84 -12.07
CA MET A 39 10.97 9.57 -13.17
C MET A 39 11.37 10.85 -13.91
N ASP A 40 10.45 11.81 -13.97
CA ASP A 40 10.65 13.09 -14.67
C ASP A 40 9.81 14.17 -13.96
N ALA A 41 10.47 14.98 -13.13
CA ALA A 41 9.80 16.02 -12.35
C ALA A 41 9.25 17.16 -13.23
N GLU A 42 9.87 17.43 -14.40
CA GLU A 42 9.44 18.51 -15.30
C GLU A 42 8.10 18.15 -15.98
N ASN A 43 7.92 16.86 -16.30
CA ASN A 43 6.73 16.36 -16.97
C ASN A 43 5.76 15.63 -16.02
N ASN A 44 5.97 15.68 -14.70
CA ASN A 44 5.18 14.97 -13.68
C ASN A 44 5.00 13.47 -14.00
N LYS A 45 6.06 12.83 -14.51
CA LYS A 45 6.02 11.41 -14.85
C LYS A 45 6.46 10.59 -13.66
N TYR A 46 5.57 9.68 -13.21
CA TYR A 46 5.83 8.75 -12.11
C TYR A 46 5.70 7.32 -12.61
N ASP A 47 6.60 6.47 -12.15
CA ASP A 47 6.40 5.03 -12.18
C ASP A 47 5.81 4.57 -10.86
N VAL A 48 4.97 3.55 -10.92
CA VAL A 48 4.26 3.02 -9.74
C VAL A 48 4.63 1.56 -9.57
N PHE A 49 5.16 1.23 -8.40
CA PHE A 49 5.59 -0.12 -8.06
C PHE A 49 4.79 -0.66 -6.89
N GLU A 50 4.18 -1.82 -7.08
CA GLU A 50 3.65 -2.58 -5.94
C GLU A 50 4.80 -3.27 -5.21
N PHE A 51 4.77 -3.19 -3.89
CA PHE A 51 5.73 -3.91 -3.04
C PHE A 51 5.07 -4.40 -1.76
N VAL A 52 5.69 -5.40 -1.15
CA VAL A 52 5.29 -5.91 0.16
C VAL A 52 6.17 -5.29 1.22
N VAL A 53 5.57 -4.71 2.25
CA VAL A 53 6.28 -4.14 3.39
C VAL A 53 6.97 -5.27 4.18
N GLY A 54 8.29 -5.29 4.16
CA GLY A 54 9.10 -6.24 4.92
C GLY A 54 9.42 -5.75 6.33
N HIS A 55 9.68 -4.43 6.46
CA HIS A 55 9.96 -3.80 7.74
C HIS A 55 9.52 -2.34 7.72
N VAL A 56 9.08 -1.84 8.87
CA VAL A 56 8.74 -0.44 9.10
C VAL A 56 9.78 0.15 10.03
N ASN A 57 10.48 1.19 9.58
CA ASN A 57 11.46 1.90 10.37
C ASN A 57 10.90 3.29 10.74
N ILE A 58 10.87 3.61 12.02
CA ILE A 58 10.40 4.89 12.54
C ILE A 58 11.58 5.62 13.15
N ARG A 59 11.86 6.81 12.64
CA ARG A 59 12.93 7.68 13.16
C ARG A 59 12.32 8.99 13.64
N GLU A 60 12.62 9.35 14.86
CA GLU A 60 12.31 10.67 15.39
C GLU A 60 13.26 11.72 14.78
N THR A 61 12.70 12.80 14.29
CA THR A 61 13.42 13.95 13.73
C THR A 61 12.96 15.23 14.41
N ARG A 62 13.65 16.34 14.16
CA ARG A 62 13.22 17.66 14.68
C ARG A 62 11.87 18.12 14.12
N ALA A 63 11.45 17.59 12.97
CA ALA A 63 10.19 17.89 12.32
C ALA A 63 9.06 16.93 12.70
N GLY A 64 9.32 15.94 13.56
CA GLY A 64 8.38 14.89 13.94
C GLY A 64 8.89 13.49 13.59
N TYR A 65 7.98 12.54 13.49
CA TYR A 65 8.33 11.17 13.13
C TYR A 65 8.43 11.03 11.61
N HIS A 66 9.54 10.43 11.17
CA HIS A 66 9.76 10.03 9.79
C HIS A 66 9.66 8.50 9.70
N MET A 67 8.83 8.02 8.79
CA MET A 67 8.57 6.59 8.62
C MET A 67 9.05 6.14 7.25
N THR A 68 9.87 5.10 7.23
CA THR A 68 10.33 4.44 6.01
C THR A 68 9.89 2.99 5.97
N LEU A 69 9.57 2.52 4.78
CA LEU A 69 9.11 1.17 4.50
C LEU A 69 10.20 0.45 3.71
N ILE A 70 10.65 -0.68 4.21
CA ILE A 70 11.63 -1.52 3.52
C ILE A 70 10.88 -2.62 2.78
N ASN A 71 11.20 -2.79 1.50
CA ASN A 71 10.65 -3.86 0.68
C ASN A 71 11.05 -5.24 1.22
N LEU A 72 10.11 -6.19 1.24
CA LEU A 72 10.36 -7.55 1.72
C LEU A 72 11.39 -8.30 0.87
N GLU A 73 11.43 -8.05 -0.43
CA GLU A 73 12.41 -8.64 -1.35
C GLU A 73 13.83 -8.17 -1.01
N ALA A 74 14.00 -6.87 -0.76
CA ALA A 74 15.28 -6.31 -0.33
C ALA A 74 15.79 -6.94 0.98
N LEU A 75 14.90 -7.17 1.94
CA LEU A 75 15.28 -7.83 3.20
C LEU A 75 15.74 -9.28 3.00
N ARG A 76 15.20 -9.98 2.00
CA ARG A 76 15.63 -11.34 1.67
C ARG A 76 17.01 -11.34 1.03
N SER A 77 17.24 -10.44 0.08
CA SER A 77 18.54 -10.30 -0.59
C SER A 77 19.66 -9.98 0.39
N ILE A 78 19.41 -9.08 1.36
CA ILE A 78 20.39 -8.75 2.41
C ILE A 78 20.73 -9.99 3.25
N LYS A 79 19.74 -10.77 3.67
CA LYS A 79 19.98 -11.99 4.46
C LYS A 79 20.73 -13.07 3.67
N GLU A 80 20.39 -13.26 2.40
CA GLU A 80 21.11 -14.20 1.53
C GLU A 80 22.57 -13.78 1.33
N GLN A 81 22.86 -12.49 1.28
CA GLN A 81 24.23 -11.96 1.20
C GLN A 81 24.99 -12.12 2.52
N GLU A 82 24.34 -11.91 3.68
CA GLU A 82 24.93 -12.13 5.00
C GLU A 82 25.26 -13.62 5.21
N ASP A 83 24.32 -14.51 4.87
CA ASP A 83 24.53 -15.97 4.97
C ASP A 83 25.65 -16.45 4.01
N SER A 84 25.79 -15.84 2.83
CA SER A 84 26.87 -16.15 1.87
C SER A 84 28.23 -15.59 2.27
N ALA A 85 28.25 -14.42 2.92
CA ALA A 85 29.48 -13.77 3.37
C ALA A 85 30.18 -14.52 4.52
N GLU A 86 29.45 -15.31 5.31
CA GLU A 86 30.05 -16.20 6.32
C GLU A 86 30.79 -17.40 5.71
N GLU A 87 30.54 -17.73 4.42
CA GLU A 87 31.22 -18.83 3.70
C GLU A 87 32.41 -18.38 2.84
N GLU A 88 32.58 -17.07 2.55
CA GLU A 88 33.63 -16.56 1.66
C GLU A 88 34.64 -15.65 2.38
N GLU A 89 35.54 -16.22 3.18
CA GLU A 89 36.82 -15.57 3.60
C GLU A 89 37.89 -15.64 2.49
N ASN A 90 37.52 -15.45 1.20
CA ASN A 90 38.50 -15.30 0.12
C ASN A 90 38.00 -14.28 -0.90
N ALA A 91 38.19 -12.99 -0.60
CA ALA A 91 37.93 -11.92 -1.56
C ALA A 91 39.04 -11.91 -2.64
N GLU A 92 38.71 -12.32 -3.86
CA GLU A 92 39.51 -11.99 -5.04
C GLU A 92 39.46 -10.48 -5.29
N GLU A 93 40.63 -9.86 -5.51
CA GLU A 93 40.78 -8.44 -5.85
C GLU A 93 39.98 -8.15 -7.15
N ILE A 94 38.97 -7.29 -7.04
CA ILE A 94 38.22 -6.79 -8.20
C ILE A 94 39.13 -5.84 -8.99
N ASN A 95 39.45 -6.20 -10.22
CA ASN A 95 40.25 -5.41 -11.14
C ASN A 95 39.37 -4.33 -11.79
N PHE A 96 39.55 -3.06 -11.45
CA PHE A 96 38.74 -1.90 -11.85
C PHE A 96 39.01 -1.39 -13.29
N ASP A 97 39.84 -2.06 -14.10
CA ASP A 97 40.33 -1.51 -15.35
C ASP A 97 39.50 -1.83 -16.62
N GLU A 98 38.31 -2.43 -16.50
CA GLU A 98 37.42 -2.73 -17.65
C GLU A 98 36.01 -2.13 -17.50
N PHE A 99 35.89 -0.85 -17.14
CA PHE A 99 34.61 -0.15 -17.26
C PHE A 99 34.47 0.52 -18.62
N ASN A 100 33.71 -0.06 -19.52
CA ASN A 100 33.26 0.61 -20.77
C ASN A 100 32.06 1.51 -20.43
N GLU A 101 32.20 2.82 -20.60
CA GLU A 101 31.14 3.83 -20.36
C GLU A 101 29.92 3.68 -21.31
N ASP A 102 29.99 2.87 -22.35
CA ASP A 102 28.92 2.74 -23.35
C ASP A 102 27.87 1.67 -23.04
N ASP A 103 28.03 0.89 -21.96
CA ASP A 103 27.10 -0.20 -21.57
C ASP A 103 26.17 0.16 -20.40
N PHE A 104 26.12 1.42 -19.98
CA PHE A 104 25.16 1.86 -18.98
C PHE A 104 23.75 2.02 -19.58
N THR A 105 23.05 0.93 -19.78
CA THR A 105 21.59 0.96 -19.77
C THR A 105 21.17 1.16 -18.31
N PHE A 106 20.70 2.36 -17.96
CA PHE A 106 20.07 2.60 -16.68
C PHE A 106 18.78 1.77 -16.62
N GLU A 107 18.87 0.52 -16.23
CA GLU A 107 17.71 -0.20 -15.73
C GLU A 107 17.41 0.41 -14.35
N TYR A 108 16.28 1.11 -14.24
CA TYR A 108 15.79 1.63 -12.97
C TYR A 108 15.47 0.44 -12.08
N GLU A 109 16.37 0.14 -11.16
CA GLU A 109 16.11 -0.83 -10.12
C GLU A 109 15.02 -0.30 -9.18
N ARG A 110 14.11 -1.18 -8.77
CA ARG A 110 13.08 -0.84 -7.79
C ARG A 110 13.76 -0.40 -6.50
N PRO A 111 13.31 0.70 -5.86
CA PRO A 111 13.87 1.10 -4.59
C PRO A 111 13.66 0.03 -3.52
N ASP A 112 14.67 -0.19 -2.70
CA ASP A 112 14.59 -1.07 -1.54
C ASP A 112 13.86 -0.42 -0.37
N ILE A 113 13.89 0.91 -0.31
CA ILE A 113 13.34 1.71 0.78
C ILE A 113 12.47 2.83 0.20
N TYR A 114 11.28 2.98 0.76
CA TYR A 114 10.33 4.02 0.41
C TYR A 114 10.02 4.89 1.62
N ASN A 115 9.82 6.20 1.44
CA ASN A 115 9.19 7.00 2.47
C ASN A 115 7.69 6.66 2.50
N LYS A 116 7.11 6.58 3.70
CA LYS A 116 5.67 6.32 3.83
C LYS A 116 4.84 7.36 3.07
N SER A 117 5.25 8.64 3.08
CA SER A 117 4.58 9.73 2.35
C SER A 117 4.46 9.50 0.84
N ASP A 118 5.41 8.74 0.26
CA ASP A 118 5.49 8.48 -1.17
C ASP A 118 4.78 7.17 -1.55
N CYS A 119 4.01 6.60 -0.62
CA CYS A 119 3.32 5.34 -0.78
C CYS A 119 1.82 5.49 -0.55
N ILE A 120 1.03 4.60 -1.16
CA ILE A 120 -0.40 4.43 -0.88
C ILE A 120 -0.65 2.95 -0.59
N PRO A 121 -1.40 2.61 0.49
CA PRO A 121 -1.71 1.22 0.81
C PRO A 121 -2.66 0.60 -0.21
N LEU A 122 -2.43 -0.65 -0.56
CA LEU A 122 -3.39 -1.50 -1.25
C LEU A 122 -4.18 -2.28 -0.19
N LEU A 123 -5.20 -1.62 0.36
CA LEU A 123 -5.93 -2.07 1.53
C LEU A 123 -6.59 -3.44 1.33
N THR A 124 -6.42 -4.29 2.31
CA THR A 124 -7.22 -5.50 2.48
C THR A 124 -8.61 -5.18 3.04
N ILE A 125 -9.54 -6.13 2.94
CA ILE A 125 -10.88 -6.03 3.55
C ILE A 125 -10.76 -5.67 5.05
N GLY A 126 -9.86 -6.33 5.80
CA GLY A 126 -9.66 -6.05 7.22
C GLY A 126 -9.20 -4.61 7.50
N GLN A 127 -8.24 -4.12 6.72
CA GLN A 127 -7.75 -2.74 6.86
C GLN A 127 -8.81 -1.70 6.50
N MET A 128 -9.67 -1.98 5.51
CA MET A 128 -10.80 -1.10 5.21
C MET A 128 -11.79 -1.00 6.36
N PHE A 129 -12.09 -2.11 7.05
CA PHE A 129 -12.88 -2.09 8.28
C PHE A 129 -12.25 -1.21 9.36
N ASP A 130 -10.94 -1.31 9.57
CA ASP A 130 -10.22 -0.51 10.56
C ASP A 130 -10.26 0.99 10.23
N ILE A 131 -10.11 1.36 8.94
CA ILE A 131 -10.22 2.74 8.48
C ILE A 131 -11.63 3.28 8.70
N LEU A 132 -12.67 2.57 8.27
CA LEU A 132 -14.06 2.97 8.48
C LEU A 132 -14.37 3.19 9.96
N LYS A 133 -13.86 2.32 10.83
CA LYS A 133 -13.99 2.47 12.28
C LYS A 133 -13.24 3.71 12.80
N LYS A 134 -12.00 3.95 12.35
CA LYS A 134 -11.22 5.15 12.71
C LYS A 134 -11.92 6.44 12.27
N CYS A 135 -12.57 6.43 11.11
CA CYS A 135 -13.31 7.58 10.59
C CYS A 135 -14.69 7.77 11.25
N GLY A 136 -15.12 6.86 12.12
CA GLY A 136 -16.44 6.94 12.75
C GLY A 136 -17.59 6.66 11.78
N TYR A 137 -17.33 5.93 10.70
CA TYR A 137 -18.37 5.51 9.78
C TYR A 137 -19.47 4.75 10.50
N GLY A 138 -20.72 5.30 10.47
CA GLY A 138 -21.87 4.67 11.13
C GLY A 138 -22.05 4.98 12.61
N ASN A 139 -21.47 6.04 13.17
CA ASN A 139 -21.76 6.62 14.51
C ASN A 139 -22.02 5.67 15.72
N GLY A 140 -21.79 4.41 15.60
CA GLY A 140 -22.08 3.37 16.62
C GLY A 140 -21.87 1.98 16.09
N GLY A 141 -21.59 1.89 14.84
CA GLY A 141 -21.31 0.65 14.13
C GLY A 141 -21.77 0.74 12.67
N PHE A 142 -21.18 -0.09 11.87
CA PHE A 142 -21.62 -0.32 10.51
C PHE A 142 -21.74 -1.82 10.31
N TYR A 143 -22.45 -2.21 9.26
CA TYR A 143 -22.63 -3.59 8.90
C TYR A 143 -22.17 -3.84 7.45
N ALA A 144 -21.72 -5.04 7.21
CA ALA A 144 -21.48 -5.56 5.87
C ALA A 144 -22.18 -6.89 5.74
N ASP A 145 -22.90 -7.09 4.64
CA ASP A 145 -23.67 -8.30 4.39
C ASP A 145 -23.53 -8.74 2.94
N PHE A 146 -23.86 -10.00 2.69
CA PHE A 146 -23.88 -10.60 1.37
C PHE A 146 -25.26 -11.17 1.06
N ASN A 147 -25.93 -10.57 0.10
CA ASN A 147 -27.21 -11.06 -0.39
C ASN A 147 -27.00 -12.17 -1.41
N LYS A 148 -27.18 -13.41 -0.99
CA LYS A 148 -26.98 -14.60 -1.82
C LYS A 148 -27.94 -14.67 -3.02
N GLU A 149 -29.16 -14.13 -2.88
CA GLU A 149 -30.18 -14.19 -3.96
C GLU A 149 -29.83 -13.24 -5.11
N ARG A 150 -29.23 -12.09 -4.77
CA ARG A 150 -28.82 -11.07 -5.74
C ARG A 150 -27.35 -11.20 -6.14
N ASN A 151 -26.58 -12.03 -5.42
CA ASN A 151 -25.13 -12.14 -5.57
C ASN A 151 -24.44 -10.77 -5.40
N GLU A 152 -24.87 -10.01 -4.41
CA GLU A 152 -24.39 -8.66 -4.10
C GLU A 152 -23.92 -8.59 -2.66
N ALA A 153 -22.80 -7.91 -2.45
CA ALA A 153 -22.31 -7.52 -1.14
C ALA A 153 -22.63 -6.05 -0.88
N GLY A 154 -22.88 -5.68 0.36
CA GLY A 154 -23.18 -4.30 0.69
C GLY A 154 -22.64 -3.88 2.03
N VAL A 155 -22.48 -2.56 2.19
CA VAL A 155 -22.00 -1.89 3.41
C VAL A 155 -22.95 -0.76 3.75
N GLY A 156 -23.36 -0.66 5.01
CA GLY A 156 -24.29 0.38 5.47
C GLY A 156 -23.92 0.92 6.85
N ARG A 157 -24.33 2.18 7.12
CA ARG A 157 -23.99 2.93 8.32
C ARG A 157 -24.92 2.69 9.50
N ASP A 158 -26.13 2.22 9.25
CA ASP A 158 -27.19 2.20 10.25
C ASP A 158 -27.86 0.84 10.31
N ILE A 159 -27.73 0.20 11.48
CA ILE A 159 -28.38 -1.10 11.74
C ILE A 159 -29.90 -0.96 11.71
N GLU A 160 -30.48 0.20 12.05
CA GLU A 160 -31.92 0.41 12.00
C GLU A 160 -32.42 0.52 10.54
N GLN A 161 -31.61 1.07 9.64
CA GLN A 161 -31.88 1.08 8.19
C GLN A 161 -31.72 -0.29 7.55
N PHE A 162 -30.97 -1.21 8.15
CA PHE A 162 -30.86 -2.59 7.70
C PHE A 162 -32.23 -3.28 7.58
N ILE A 163 -33.17 -2.95 8.45
CA ILE A 163 -34.54 -3.48 8.45
C ILE A 163 -35.33 -2.94 7.24
N ASP A 164 -34.98 -1.75 6.73
CA ASP A 164 -35.66 -1.07 5.62
C ASP A 164 -34.90 -1.12 4.27
N PHE A 165 -33.89 -2.01 4.12
CA PHE A 165 -33.12 -2.26 2.87
C PHE A 165 -32.17 -1.16 2.40
N GLY A 166 -31.62 -0.35 3.27
CA GLY A 166 -30.69 0.71 2.91
C GLY A 166 -29.21 0.35 3.08
N MET A 167 -28.60 -0.37 2.14
CA MET A 167 -27.15 -0.40 2.05
C MET A 167 -26.67 0.88 1.34
N ASP A 168 -25.66 1.56 1.90
CA ASP A 168 -25.08 2.78 1.30
C ASP A 168 -24.29 2.45 0.03
N PHE A 169 -23.59 1.33 0.05
CA PHE A 169 -22.76 0.86 -1.07
C PHE A 169 -23.02 -0.62 -1.34
N MET A 170 -23.20 -0.97 -2.61
CA MET A 170 -23.41 -2.35 -3.08
C MET A 170 -22.54 -2.65 -4.29
N ASP A 171 -21.98 -3.87 -4.33
CA ASP A 171 -21.19 -4.39 -5.44
C ASP A 171 -21.28 -5.92 -5.44
N GLU A 172 -20.89 -6.57 -6.53
CA GLU A 172 -20.75 -8.04 -6.59
C GLU A 172 -19.66 -8.56 -5.65
N GLU A 173 -18.67 -7.71 -5.33
CA GLU A 173 -17.54 -8.00 -4.47
C GLU A 173 -17.55 -7.12 -3.22
N LEU A 174 -17.53 -7.74 -2.03
CA LEU A 174 -17.45 -7.00 -0.75
C LEU A 174 -16.28 -6.02 -0.69
N CYS A 175 -15.15 -6.38 -1.27
CA CYS A 175 -13.98 -5.51 -1.33
C CYS A 175 -14.27 -4.19 -2.02
N ASN A 176 -15.02 -4.21 -3.13
CA ASN A 176 -15.39 -3.00 -3.86
C ASN A 176 -16.41 -2.16 -3.08
N ALA A 177 -17.45 -2.79 -2.51
CA ALA A 177 -18.42 -2.08 -1.68
C ALA A 177 -17.76 -1.39 -0.47
N LEU A 178 -16.82 -2.06 0.20
CA LEU A 178 -16.04 -1.47 1.28
C LEU A 178 -15.13 -0.34 0.80
N TRP A 179 -14.55 -0.48 -0.38
CA TRP A 179 -13.70 0.56 -0.96
C TRP A 179 -14.49 1.84 -1.28
N GLU A 180 -15.71 1.72 -1.82
CA GLU A 180 -16.59 2.87 -2.02
C GLU A 180 -16.92 3.56 -0.68
N ALA A 181 -17.23 2.77 0.37
CA ALA A 181 -17.47 3.32 1.69
C ALA A 181 -16.23 4.04 2.27
N VAL A 182 -15.03 3.50 2.06
CA VAL A 182 -13.77 4.17 2.46
C VAL A 182 -13.61 5.46 1.70
N LYS A 183 -13.77 5.49 0.37
CA LYS A 183 -13.65 6.72 -0.44
C LYS A 183 -14.62 7.83 0.01
N ASP A 184 -15.82 7.48 0.47
CA ASP A 184 -16.80 8.42 1.00
C ASP A 184 -16.36 9.06 2.33
N THR A 185 -15.43 8.43 3.06
CA THR A 185 -14.91 8.94 4.33
C THR A 185 -13.59 9.71 4.20
N LEU A 186 -12.93 9.60 3.05
CA LEU A 186 -11.68 10.30 2.75
C LEU A 186 -11.96 11.74 2.30
#